data_cb25d1d1f32012382ceaa3efefa39b28
#
_entry.id   cb25d1d1f32012382ceaa3efefa39b28
#
_cell.length_a   1.000
_cell.length_b   1.000
_cell.length_c   1.000
_cell.angle_alpha   90.00
_cell.angle_beta   90.00
_cell.angle_gamma   90.00
#
_symmetry.space_group_name_H-M   'P 1'
#
loop_
_entity.id
_entity.type
_entity.pdbx_description
1 polymer ?
#
loop_
_entity_poly.entity_id
_entity_poly.type
_entity_poly.pdbx_seq_one_letter_code
_entity_poly.pdbx_strand_id
1 'polypeptide(L)'
;KSNESVNGFENLFKILTEKNILGSTTESGFICGNIPAVCFQDMPLHSIAENIYYEQFLKKNQDREEYRYTGYGLRFSKEYIYQKGGRPVIYDRTQDAKSYLDKDNYWRIVNFDLSNKNNYIDWMHEREWRLPNNLDFELSAVEVLLHDEKGYKRFIKQCREISNPDILYEIKAIIVMPSLIF
;
A
#
# COMPACT_ATOMS: atom_id res chain seq x y z
N LYS A 1 -5.75 -15.91 18.30
CA LYS A 1 -5.39 -15.87 16.85
C LYS A 1 -6.22 -14.74 16.25
N SER A 2 -5.67 -13.53 16.17
CA SER A 2 -6.30 -12.43 15.46
C SER A 2 -6.19 -12.73 13.96
N ASN A 3 -7.33 -12.76 13.26
CA ASN A 3 -7.37 -12.92 11.82
C ASN A 3 -6.72 -11.69 11.16
N GLU A 4 -5.65 -11.87 10.38
CA GLU A 4 -4.95 -10.78 9.68
C GLU A 4 -5.88 -9.96 8.76
N SER A 5 -6.93 -10.58 8.22
CA SER A 5 -7.97 -9.88 7.47
C SER A 5 -8.75 -8.85 8.32
N VAL A 6 -8.87 -9.10 9.63
CA VAL A 6 -9.50 -8.17 10.58
C VAL A 6 -8.58 -6.97 10.79
N ASN A 7 -7.27 -7.20 10.94
CA ASN A 7 -6.31 -6.11 11.11
C ASN A 7 -6.24 -5.20 9.88
N GLY A 8 -6.26 -5.75 8.67
CA GLY A 8 -6.26 -4.96 7.43
C GLY A 8 -7.49 -4.06 7.30
N PHE A 9 -8.66 -4.58 7.64
CA PHE A 9 -9.89 -3.80 7.62
C PHE A 9 -9.88 -2.67 8.67
N GLU A 10 -9.48 -2.96 9.91
CA GLU A 10 -9.43 -1.95 10.98
C GLU A 10 -8.44 -0.83 10.66
N ASN A 11 -7.27 -1.18 10.09
CA ASN A 11 -6.29 -0.20 9.65
C ASN A 11 -6.85 0.69 8.53
N LEU A 12 -7.50 0.09 7.52
CA LEU A 12 -8.15 0.85 6.45
C LEU A 12 -9.16 1.84 7.01
N PHE A 13 -10.02 1.37 7.94
CA PHE A 13 -11.06 2.20 8.52
C PHE A 13 -10.50 3.35 9.36
N LYS A 14 -9.46 3.07 10.15
CA LYS A 14 -8.70 4.07 10.91
C LYS A 14 -8.11 5.15 9.99
N ILE A 15 -7.43 4.75 8.93
CA ILE A 15 -6.82 5.67 7.95
C ILE A 15 -7.89 6.58 7.32
N LEU A 16 -9.05 6.04 6.94
CA LEU A 16 -10.15 6.83 6.37
C LEU A 16 -10.72 7.83 7.37
N THR A 17 -10.86 7.42 8.63
CA THR A 17 -11.39 8.29 9.71
C THR A 17 -10.40 9.41 10.05
N GLU A 18 -9.13 9.09 10.12
CA GLU A 18 -8.06 10.05 10.41
C GLU A 18 -7.68 10.90 9.18
N LYS A 19 -8.07 10.47 7.98
CA LYS A 19 -7.71 11.09 6.68
C LYS A 19 -6.20 11.26 6.54
N ASN A 20 -5.44 10.32 7.12
CA ASN A 20 -3.98 10.37 7.18
C ASN A 20 -3.37 8.97 7.01
N ILE A 21 -2.30 8.88 6.22
CA ILE A 21 -1.46 7.68 6.12
C ILE A 21 -0.09 8.03 6.70
N LEU A 22 0.31 7.28 7.73
CA LEU A 22 1.62 7.45 8.35
C LEU A 22 2.72 6.85 7.46
N GLY A 23 3.80 7.58 7.27
CA GLY A 23 5.00 7.10 6.59
C GLY A 23 5.71 6.03 7.42
N SER A 24 6.16 4.96 6.76
CA SER A 24 7.05 3.96 7.38
C SER A 24 8.38 4.60 7.74
N THR A 25 8.90 4.23 8.90
CA THR A 25 10.19 4.75 9.39
C THR A 25 11.37 3.91 8.89
N THR A 26 12.56 4.44 9.05
CA THR A 26 13.80 3.71 8.74
C THR A 26 14.05 2.56 9.71
N GLU A 27 13.45 2.58 10.90
CA GLU A 27 13.54 1.50 11.89
C GLU A 27 12.90 0.21 11.40
N SER A 28 11.89 0.29 10.53
CA SER A 28 11.28 -0.88 9.89
C SER A 28 12.21 -1.56 8.87
N GLY A 29 13.34 -0.92 8.51
CA GLY A 29 14.32 -1.44 7.56
C GLY A 29 13.95 -1.26 6.08
N PHE A 30 12.75 -0.78 5.76
CA PHE A 30 12.29 -0.63 4.37
C PHE A 30 12.57 0.74 3.76
N ILE A 31 12.69 1.79 4.59
CA ILE A 31 12.98 3.14 4.13
C ILE A 31 14.44 3.48 4.38
N CYS A 32 15.11 3.98 3.37
CA CYS A 32 16.49 4.43 3.46
C CYS A 32 16.56 5.90 3.86
N GLY A 33 17.54 6.29 4.67
CA GLY A 33 17.71 7.67 5.15
C GLY A 33 16.90 7.99 6.41
N ASN A 34 16.67 9.26 6.70
CA ASN A 34 16.02 9.70 7.94
C ASN A 34 14.60 10.22 7.76
N ILE A 35 14.12 10.27 6.51
CA ILE A 35 12.79 10.77 6.18
C ILE A 35 11.87 9.57 6.04
N PRO A 36 10.80 9.44 6.86
CA PRO A 36 9.80 8.40 6.68
C PRO A 36 9.08 8.58 5.35
N ALA A 37 8.48 7.52 4.82
CA ALA A 37 7.75 7.61 3.57
C ALA A 37 6.53 6.68 3.52
N VAL A 38 5.46 7.16 2.88
CA VAL A 38 4.31 6.35 2.48
C VAL A 38 4.63 5.66 1.17
N CYS A 39 4.42 4.33 1.12
CA CYS A 39 4.68 3.51 -0.05
C CYS A 39 3.39 3.21 -0.82
N PHE A 40 3.47 3.27 -2.14
CA PHE A 40 2.38 2.97 -3.07
C PHE A 40 2.87 2.03 -4.17
N GLN A 41 1.94 1.26 -4.74
CA GLN A 41 2.18 0.46 -5.93
C GLN A 41 1.49 1.08 -7.15
N ASP A 42 2.23 1.29 -8.24
CA ASP A 42 1.70 1.75 -9.53
C ASP A 42 1.30 0.55 -10.40
N MET A 43 0.23 -0.14 -10.01
CA MET A 43 -0.22 -1.35 -10.68
C MET A 43 -1.67 -1.25 -11.16
N PRO A 44 -2.00 -1.90 -12.30
CA PRO A 44 -3.40 -2.11 -12.69
C PRO A 44 -4.16 -2.90 -11.62
N LEU A 45 -5.44 -2.56 -11.41
CA LEU A 45 -6.24 -3.20 -10.35
C LEU A 45 -6.34 -4.73 -10.50
N HIS A 46 -6.45 -5.25 -11.72
CA HIS A 46 -6.48 -6.69 -11.96
C HIS A 46 -5.17 -7.37 -11.53
N SER A 47 -4.01 -6.73 -11.75
CA SER A 47 -2.72 -7.29 -11.31
C SER A 47 -2.59 -7.30 -9.79
N ILE A 48 -3.15 -6.29 -9.09
CA ILE A 48 -3.23 -6.32 -7.63
C ILE A 48 -4.13 -7.48 -7.16
N ALA A 49 -5.29 -7.67 -7.81
CA ALA A 49 -6.19 -8.76 -7.48
C ALA A 49 -5.54 -10.15 -7.72
N GLU A 50 -4.81 -10.31 -8.82
CA GLU A 50 -4.03 -11.52 -9.11
C GLU A 50 -2.94 -11.77 -8.05
N ASN A 51 -2.19 -10.73 -7.64
CA ASN A 51 -1.18 -10.86 -6.60
C ASN A 51 -1.79 -11.28 -5.26
N ILE A 52 -2.93 -10.72 -4.88
CA ILE A 52 -3.66 -11.10 -3.66
C ILE A 52 -4.10 -12.56 -3.74
N TYR A 53 -4.70 -12.96 -4.87
CA TYR A 53 -5.15 -14.34 -5.10
C TYR A 53 -3.97 -15.32 -5.04
N TYR A 54 -2.86 -15.00 -5.72
CA TYR A 54 -1.66 -15.83 -5.74
C TYR A 54 -1.04 -15.99 -4.35
N GLU A 55 -0.93 -14.91 -3.57
CA GLU A 55 -0.48 -14.97 -2.17
C GLU A 55 -1.35 -15.86 -1.31
N GLN A 56 -2.67 -15.74 -1.43
CA GLN A 56 -3.62 -16.58 -0.69
C GLN A 56 -3.52 -18.05 -1.09
N PHE A 57 -3.34 -18.32 -2.39
CA PHE A 57 -3.17 -19.68 -2.92
C PHE A 57 -1.86 -20.30 -2.42
N LEU A 58 -0.75 -19.55 -2.48
CA LEU A 58 0.55 -20.04 -2.01
C LEU A 58 0.55 -20.32 -0.51
N LYS A 59 -0.04 -19.46 0.29
CA LYS A 59 -0.10 -19.63 1.73
C LYS A 59 -0.93 -20.83 2.17
N LYS A 60 -2.01 -21.08 1.48
CA LYS A 60 -2.81 -22.28 1.73
C LYS A 60 -1.99 -23.56 1.58
N ASN A 61 -0.89 -23.49 0.81
CA ASN A 61 -0.02 -24.62 0.48
C ASN A 61 1.34 -24.61 1.17
N GLN A 62 1.75 -23.55 1.91
CA GLN A 62 3.12 -23.37 2.39
C GLN A 62 3.28 -23.01 3.87
N ASP A 63 2.31 -23.17 4.75
CA ASP A 63 2.41 -22.85 6.19
C ASP A 63 3.04 -21.47 6.53
N ARG A 64 2.92 -20.48 5.65
CA ARG A 64 3.41 -19.14 5.93
C ARG A 64 2.41 -18.38 6.80
N GLU A 65 2.88 -17.76 7.88
CA GLU A 65 2.02 -17.09 8.87
C GLU A 65 1.53 -15.69 8.46
N GLU A 66 2.21 -14.98 7.53
CA GLU A 66 1.89 -13.58 7.19
C GLU A 66 1.57 -13.37 5.71
N TYR A 67 0.50 -12.61 5.40
CA TYR A 67 0.16 -12.18 4.03
C TYR A 67 0.83 -10.84 3.71
N ARG A 68 1.58 -10.77 2.60
CA ARG A 68 2.14 -9.51 2.12
C ARG A 68 1.06 -8.58 1.57
N TYR A 69 0.07 -9.15 0.91
CA TYR A 69 -1.00 -8.40 0.27
C TYR A 69 -2.35 -8.82 0.84
N THR A 70 -3.08 -7.84 1.35
CA THR A 70 -4.48 -7.99 1.75
C THR A 70 -5.36 -7.29 0.73
N GLY A 71 -6.62 -7.69 0.61
CA GLY A 71 -7.56 -7.04 -0.31
C GLY A 71 -8.12 -5.71 0.21
N TYR A 72 -7.52 -5.13 1.26
CA TYR A 72 -7.93 -3.85 1.84
C TYR A 72 -6.90 -2.79 1.50
N GLY A 73 -7.35 -1.67 0.93
CA GLY A 73 -6.44 -0.60 0.54
C GLY A 73 -7.14 0.66 0.07
N LEU A 74 -6.33 1.65 -0.25
CA LEU A 74 -6.74 2.92 -0.83
C LEU A 74 -6.07 3.11 -2.19
N ARG A 75 -6.86 3.58 -3.15
CA ARG A 75 -6.37 3.97 -4.46
C ARG A 75 -6.48 5.47 -4.65
N PHE A 76 -5.38 6.09 -5.05
CA PHE A 76 -5.28 7.49 -5.44
C PHE A 76 -4.93 7.60 -6.91
N SER A 77 -5.24 8.72 -7.54
CA SER A 77 -4.69 8.98 -8.88
C SER A 77 -3.19 9.28 -8.76
N LYS A 78 -2.43 8.92 -9.80
CA LYS A 78 -0.99 9.16 -9.86
C LYS A 78 -0.68 10.66 -9.82
N GLU A 79 -1.50 11.47 -10.47
CA GLU A 79 -1.37 12.91 -10.48
C GLU A 79 -1.53 13.51 -9.08
N TYR A 80 -2.50 13.02 -8.32
CA TYR A 80 -2.71 13.45 -6.93
C TYR A 80 -1.49 13.19 -6.07
N ILE A 81 -0.96 11.96 -6.11
CA ILE A 81 0.24 11.58 -5.36
C ILE A 81 1.46 12.40 -5.83
N TYR A 82 1.59 12.64 -7.13
CA TYR A 82 2.67 13.46 -7.68
C TYR A 82 2.61 14.91 -7.17
N GLN A 83 1.42 15.52 -7.15
CA GLN A 83 1.19 16.88 -6.65
C GLN A 83 1.48 17.01 -5.15
N LYS A 84 1.20 15.97 -4.36
CA LYS A 84 1.54 15.90 -2.93
C LYS A 84 3.04 15.69 -2.67
N GLY A 85 3.87 15.49 -3.70
CA GLY A 85 5.32 15.29 -3.59
C GLY A 85 5.80 13.86 -3.76
N GLY A 86 4.87 12.93 -4.03
CA GLY A 86 5.23 11.54 -4.33
C GLY A 86 6.04 11.41 -5.61
N ARG A 87 6.96 10.43 -5.63
CA ARG A 87 7.85 10.14 -6.77
C ARG A 87 8.05 8.64 -6.93
N PRO A 88 8.35 8.17 -8.16
CA PRO A 88 8.81 6.79 -8.35
C PRO A 88 10.10 6.57 -7.56
N VAL A 89 10.26 5.35 -7.06
CA VAL A 89 11.49 4.94 -6.38
C VAL A 89 12.65 4.78 -7.37
N ILE A 90 13.84 4.62 -6.83
CA ILE A 90 15.07 4.36 -7.55
C ILE A 90 15.53 2.97 -7.17
N TYR A 91 15.44 2.02 -8.11
CA TYR A 91 15.92 0.65 -7.94
C TYR A 91 17.39 0.60 -8.27
N ASP A 92 18.24 0.52 -7.25
CA ASP A 92 19.68 0.40 -7.39
C ASP A 92 20.27 -0.20 -6.10
N ARG A 93 21.53 -0.62 -6.15
CA ARG A 93 22.23 -1.00 -4.93
C ARG A 93 22.30 0.21 -4.00
N THR A 94 21.90 0.00 -2.76
CA THR A 94 21.76 1.11 -1.78
C THR A 94 23.02 1.99 -1.71
N GLN A 95 24.22 1.38 -1.75
CA GLN A 95 25.47 2.13 -1.67
C GLN A 95 25.74 2.94 -2.94
N ASP A 96 25.42 2.37 -4.09
CA ASP A 96 25.62 3.02 -5.38
C ASP A 96 24.66 4.20 -5.52
N ALA A 97 23.38 4.01 -5.19
CA ALA A 97 22.38 5.08 -5.16
C ALA A 97 22.78 6.23 -4.23
N LYS A 98 23.31 5.94 -3.06
CA LYS A 98 23.82 6.98 -2.12
C LYS A 98 24.99 7.77 -2.63
N SER A 99 25.75 7.27 -3.62
CA SER A 99 26.89 7.97 -4.18
C SER A 99 26.51 9.13 -5.09
N TYR A 100 25.31 9.11 -5.68
CA TYR A 100 24.84 10.12 -6.63
C TYR A 100 23.57 10.85 -6.23
N LEU A 101 22.87 10.39 -5.18
CA LEU A 101 21.67 11.05 -4.66
C LEU A 101 22.00 11.93 -3.46
N ASP A 102 21.30 13.05 -3.37
CA ASP A 102 21.28 13.86 -2.15
C ASP A 102 20.59 13.11 -1.01
N LYS A 103 21.06 13.33 0.21
CA LYS A 103 20.52 12.67 1.42
C LYS A 103 19.02 12.86 1.61
N ASP A 104 18.49 13.99 1.19
CA ASP A 104 17.06 14.32 1.26
C ASP A 104 16.20 13.48 0.28
N ASN A 105 16.83 12.75 -0.62
CA ASN A 105 16.18 11.83 -1.57
C ASN A 105 16.40 10.35 -1.26
N TYR A 106 17.08 10.00 -0.16
CA TYR A 106 17.37 8.59 0.18
C TYR A 106 16.11 7.76 0.43
N TRP A 107 15.01 8.37 0.87
CA TRP A 107 13.71 7.70 1.03
C TRP A 107 13.19 7.04 -0.26
N ARG A 108 13.69 7.46 -1.43
CA ARG A 108 13.34 6.90 -2.73
C ARG A 108 14.13 5.63 -3.09
N ILE A 109 15.20 5.30 -2.36
CA ILE A 109 16.04 4.15 -2.69
C ILE A 109 15.33 2.86 -2.31
N VAL A 110 15.19 1.95 -3.27
CA VAL A 110 14.81 0.55 -3.05
C VAL A 110 15.98 -0.31 -3.48
N ASN A 111 16.50 -1.11 -2.55
CA ASN A 111 17.66 -1.94 -2.83
C ASN A 111 17.36 -2.95 -3.95
N PHE A 112 18.20 -2.94 -4.98
CA PHE A 112 18.17 -3.85 -6.10
C PHE A 112 19.58 -4.44 -6.26
N ASP A 113 19.72 -5.75 -6.10
CA ASP A 113 21.04 -6.39 -6.18
C ASP A 113 20.92 -7.81 -6.78
N LEU A 114 21.50 -8.00 -7.95
CA LEU A 114 21.57 -9.28 -8.65
C LEU A 114 22.97 -9.90 -8.60
N SER A 115 23.90 -9.37 -7.81
CA SER A 115 25.28 -9.85 -7.73
C SER A 115 25.40 -11.23 -7.07
N ASN A 116 24.51 -11.55 -6.13
CA ASN A 116 24.47 -12.84 -5.46
C ASN A 116 23.46 -13.78 -6.12
N LYS A 117 23.96 -14.75 -6.89
CA LYS A 117 23.12 -15.74 -7.62
C LYS A 117 22.21 -16.58 -6.71
N ASN A 118 22.53 -16.71 -5.43
CA ASN A 118 21.76 -17.48 -4.46
C ASN A 118 20.73 -16.63 -3.71
N ASN A 119 20.77 -15.31 -3.86
CA ASN A 119 19.88 -14.38 -3.17
C ASN A 119 19.74 -13.08 -3.97
N TYR A 120 18.94 -13.12 -5.04
CA TYR A 120 18.58 -11.93 -5.79
C TYR A 120 17.63 -11.04 -4.99
N ILE A 121 17.89 -9.75 -4.99
CA ILE A 121 17.02 -8.72 -4.43
C ILE A 121 16.43 -7.93 -5.60
N ASP A 122 15.18 -8.24 -5.95
CA ASP A 122 14.46 -7.59 -7.05
C ASP A 122 13.00 -7.31 -6.63
N TRP A 123 12.68 -6.05 -6.47
CA TRP A 123 11.36 -5.55 -6.14
C TRP A 123 10.73 -4.73 -7.28
N MET A 124 11.31 -4.74 -8.48
CA MET A 124 10.84 -3.93 -9.61
C MET A 124 9.40 -4.25 -10.02
N HIS A 125 8.93 -5.47 -9.75
CA HIS A 125 7.55 -5.88 -10.03
C HIS A 125 6.52 -5.07 -9.24
N GLU A 126 6.90 -4.47 -8.10
CA GLU A 126 5.98 -3.63 -7.31
C GLU A 126 5.75 -2.25 -7.93
N ARG A 127 6.62 -1.78 -8.83
CA ARG A 127 6.52 -0.46 -9.48
C ARG A 127 6.27 0.63 -8.45
N GLU A 128 7.09 0.62 -7.39
CA GLU A 128 6.84 1.37 -6.17
C GLU A 128 6.97 2.89 -6.40
N TRP A 129 6.07 3.62 -5.76
CA TRP A 129 6.16 5.06 -5.55
C TRP A 129 6.24 5.35 -4.06
N ARG A 130 6.93 6.40 -3.69
CA ARG A 130 6.99 6.87 -2.31
C ARG A 130 6.66 8.34 -2.20
N LEU A 131 6.06 8.70 -1.07
CA LEU A 131 5.78 10.08 -0.69
C LEU A 131 6.47 10.33 0.66
N PRO A 132 7.34 11.35 0.77
CA PRO A 132 8.05 11.63 2.00
C PRO A 132 7.10 12.11 3.10
N ASN A 133 7.39 11.75 4.35
CA ASN A 133 6.59 11.99 5.54
C ASN A 133 5.24 11.24 5.51
N ASN A 134 4.19 11.84 6.04
CA ASN A 134 2.83 11.32 6.05
C ASN A 134 2.05 11.86 4.86
N LEU A 135 0.93 11.21 4.51
CA LEU A 135 -0.02 11.73 3.55
C LEU A 135 -1.33 12.11 4.24
N ASP A 136 -1.59 13.40 4.34
CA ASP A 136 -2.93 13.93 4.61
C ASP A 136 -3.72 14.02 3.30
N PHE A 137 -4.96 13.51 3.29
CA PHE A 137 -5.76 13.44 2.08
C PHE A 137 -7.24 13.78 2.33
N GLU A 138 -7.90 14.21 1.27
CA GLU A 138 -9.34 14.41 1.22
C GLU A 138 -10.04 13.10 0.78
N LEU A 139 -11.17 12.74 1.40
CA LEU A 139 -11.94 11.55 1.05
C LEU A 139 -12.37 11.53 -0.42
N SER A 140 -12.62 12.70 -1.01
CA SER A 140 -12.97 12.84 -2.43
C SER A 140 -11.86 12.45 -3.42
N ALA A 141 -10.61 12.35 -2.94
CA ALA A 141 -9.48 11.90 -3.75
C ALA A 141 -9.29 10.37 -3.76
N VAL A 142 -10.07 9.65 -2.94
CA VAL A 142 -9.80 8.24 -2.60
C VAL A 142 -10.85 7.29 -3.16
N GLU A 143 -10.38 6.18 -3.72
CA GLU A 143 -11.17 4.97 -3.98
C GLU A 143 -10.79 3.89 -2.97
N VAL A 144 -11.81 3.25 -2.37
CA VAL A 144 -11.63 2.24 -1.32
C VAL A 144 -11.62 0.86 -1.94
N LEU A 145 -10.57 0.08 -1.69
CA LEU A 145 -10.45 -1.31 -2.12
C LEU A 145 -10.87 -2.23 -0.98
N LEU A 146 -11.79 -3.16 -1.25
CA LEU A 146 -12.30 -4.12 -0.28
C LEU A 146 -12.09 -5.55 -0.76
N HIS A 147 -11.67 -6.40 0.17
CA HIS A 147 -11.23 -7.75 -0.10
C HIS A 147 -12.33 -8.59 -0.75
N ASP A 148 -13.57 -8.52 -0.24
CA ASP A 148 -14.71 -9.33 -0.70
C ASP A 148 -16.06 -8.67 -0.36
N GLU A 149 -17.14 -9.36 -0.71
CA GLU A 149 -18.50 -8.92 -0.39
C GLU A 149 -18.77 -8.81 1.12
N LYS A 150 -18.14 -9.63 1.94
CA LYS A 150 -18.27 -9.56 3.40
C LYS A 150 -17.60 -8.29 3.93
N GLY A 151 -16.41 -7.99 3.44
CA GLY A 151 -15.70 -6.73 3.71
C GLY A 151 -16.53 -5.52 3.29
N TYR A 152 -17.17 -5.57 2.12
CA TYR A 152 -18.09 -4.51 1.67
C TYR A 152 -19.26 -4.32 2.62
N LYS A 153 -19.99 -5.38 2.98
CA LYS A 153 -21.12 -5.29 3.91
C LYS A 153 -20.69 -4.77 5.28
N ARG A 154 -19.54 -5.20 5.78
CA ARG A 154 -18.94 -4.73 7.02
C ARG A 154 -18.61 -3.23 6.94
N PHE A 155 -18.00 -2.78 5.84
CA PHE A 155 -17.64 -1.39 5.62
C PHE A 155 -18.87 -0.48 5.63
N ILE A 156 -19.91 -0.83 4.88
CA ILE A 156 -21.18 -0.07 4.86
C ILE A 156 -21.80 0.00 6.25
N LYS A 157 -21.84 -1.12 6.97
CA LYS A 157 -22.39 -1.16 8.34
C LYS A 157 -21.61 -0.24 9.26
N GLN A 158 -20.29 -0.31 9.26
CA GLN A 158 -19.43 0.47 10.16
C GLN A 158 -19.51 1.98 9.86
N CYS A 159 -19.58 2.38 8.59
CA CYS A 159 -19.79 3.77 8.21
C CYS A 159 -21.14 4.33 8.71
N ARG A 160 -22.19 3.51 8.79
CA ARG A 160 -23.51 3.91 9.30
C ARG A 160 -23.57 3.98 10.83
N GLU A 161 -22.81 3.15 11.52
CA GLU A 161 -22.79 3.07 12.99
C GLU A 161 -21.93 4.16 13.63
N ILE A 162 -20.87 4.59 12.94
CA ILE A 162 -20.07 5.72 13.40
C ILE A 162 -20.79 6.99 12.97
N SER A 163 -20.94 7.95 13.90
CA SER A 163 -21.62 9.23 13.71
C SER A 163 -20.97 10.15 12.64
N ASN A 164 -20.23 9.57 11.71
CA ASN A 164 -19.63 10.26 10.58
C ASN A 164 -20.05 9.58 9.27
N PRO A 165 -21.31 9.81 8.82
CA PRO A 165 -21.81 9.24 7.55
C PRO A 165 -21.10 9.79 6.32
N ASP A 166 -20.25 10.81 6.48
CA ASP A 166 -19.61 11.53 5.40
C ASP A 166 -18.65 10.65 4.60
N ILE A 167 -18.00 9.63 5.22
CA ILE A 167 -17.10 8.73 4.51
C ILE A 167 -17.75 8.12 3.26
N LEU A 168 -18.99 7.61 3.36
CA LEU A 168 -19.69 6.99 2.23
C LEU A 168 -20.05 7.98 1.14
N TYR A 169 -20.33 9.23 1.50
CA TYR A 169 -20.74 10.27 0.55
C TYR A 169 -19.56 10.99 -0.07
N GLU A 170 -18.44 11.08 0.65
CA GLU A 170 -17.27 11.82 0.20
C GLU A 170 -16.27 10.96 -0.61
N ILE A 171 -16.16 9.65 -0.32
CA ILE A 171 -15.23 8.79 -1.08
C ILE A 171 -15.62 8.70 -2.55
N LYS A 172 -14.62 8.65 -3.41
CA LYS A 172 -14.82 8.64 -4.87
C LYS A 172 -15.50 7.37 -5.39
N ALA A 173 -15.12 6.21 -4.85
CA ALA A 173 -15.69 4.91 -5.21
C ALA A 173 -15.33 3.82 -4.19
N ILE A 174 -16.06 2.70 -4.26
CA ILE A 174 -15.73 1.45 -3.59
C ILE A 174 -15.52 0.37 -4.65
N ILE A 175 -14.42 -0.37 -4.56
CA ILE A 175 -14.04 -1.44 -5.46
C ILE A 175 -13.92 -2.74 -4.65
N VAL A 176 -14.66 -3.77 -5.05
CA VAL A 176 -14.59 -5.10 -4.43
C VAL A 176 -13.67 -5.97 -5.29
N MET A 177 -12.55 -6.41 -4.73
CA MET A 177 -11.43 -7.01 -5.47
C MET A 177 -11.78 -8.28 -6.27
N PRO A 178 -12.58 -9.26 -5.78
CA PRO A 178 -12.91 -10.44 -6.55
C PRO A 178 -13.65 -10.19 -7.86
N SER A 179 -14.41 -9.11 -7.95
CA SER A 179 -15.13 -8.76 -9.18
C SER A 179 -14.21 -8.31 -10.33
N LEU A 180 -12.89 -8.24 -10.08
CA LEU A 180 -11.89 -7.90 -11.09
C LEU A 180 -11.20 -9.15 -11.68
N ILE A 181 -11.45 -10.34 -11.13
CA ILE A 181 -10.81 -11.60 -11.55
C ILE A 181 -11.79 -12.49 -12.31
N PHE A 182 -13.10 -12.37 -12.05
CA PHE A 182 -14.15 -13.20 -12.61
C PHE A 182 -15.26 -12.37 -13.25
#